data_77d840edce91eef0320966c7a4af411f
#
_entry.id   77d840edce91eef0320966c7a4af411f
#
_cell.length_a   1.000
_cell.length_b   1.000
_cell.length_c   1.000
_cell.angle_alpha   90.00
_cell.angle_beta   90.00
_cell.angle_gamma   90.00
#
_symmetry.space_group_name_H-M   'P 1'
#
loop_
_entity.id
_entity.type
_entity.pdbx_description
1 polymer ?
#
loop_
_entity_poly.entity_id
_entity_poly.type
_entity_poly.pdbx_seq_one_letter_code
_entity_poly.pdbx_strand_id
1 'polypeptide(L)'
;QQGILKTSSFERYTASVNLSPSLFDEHLKVNFNAKGMYSVTSYANTDAIGAATSMDPTKPVYGGTEFYDKNFGGYWEWPEAVDWKDSEWGYNINTLATANPVGMLNNRSDKGKSKVLMGNIELDYKIHGFEDLHLHVNGGMDVASGKSNKNYNRFDLDNYYYGRVGWNTQDTYNLSLNMYAQYMKDFGKAHHFDIMAGYEWQHFHKETDYYYYGTYPDTNLEHAGEIYNPSENTLYKTENYLVSFFGRMNYSLLDRYLLTFTLRD
;
A
#
# COMPACT_ATOMS: atom_id res chain seq x y z
N GLN A 1 -1.07 16.48 8.44
CA GLN A 1 -2.50 16.65 8.19
C GLN A 1 -3.29 15.87 9.22
N GLN A 2 -4.33 16.47 9.79
CA GLN A 2 -5.32 15.76 10.59
C GLN A 2 -6.52 15.45 9.69
N GLY A 3 -7.08 14.25 9.84
CA GLY A 3 -8.31 13.88 9.13
C GLY A 3 -9.56 14.44 9.82
N ILE A 4 -10.72 14.22 9.20
CA ILE A 4 -12.02 14.62 9.74
C ILE A 4 -12.31 13.89 11.06
N LEU A 5 -11.93 12.62 11.16
CA LEU A 5 -12.08 11.83 12.38
C LEU A 5 -10.94 12.13 13.36
N LYS A 6 -11.29 12.31 14.63
CA LYS A 6 -10.39 12.75 15.70
C LYS A 6 -9.09 11.96 15.84
N THR A 7 -9.11 10.65 15.57
CA THR A 7 -7.95 9.75 15.71
C THR A 7 -7.17 9.55 14.42
N SER A 8 -7.56 10.18 13.30
CA SER A 8 -6.87 10.07 12.03
C SER A 8 -5.82 11.15 11.83
N SER A 9 -4.64 10.75 11.37
CA SER A 9 -3.57 11.67 10.99
C SER A 9 -2.71 11.09 9.88
N PHE A 10 -2.09 11.97 9.10
CA PHE A 10 -1.17 11.59 8.03
C PHE A 10 0.00 12.56 7.98
N GLU A 11 1.22 12.02 8.04
CA GLU A 11 2.47 12.74 7.86
C GLU A 11 3.26 12.08 6.74
N ARG A 12 3.82 12.87 5.85
CA ARG A 12 4.66 12.39 4.75
C ARG A 12 5.83 13.31 4.50
N TYR A 13 6.99 12.72 4.38
CA TYR A 13 8.22 13.35 3.92
C TYR A 13 8.57 12.79 2.56
N THR A 14 8.94 13.67 1.64
CA THR A 14 9.29 13.30 0.26
C THR A 14 10.54 14.03 -0.15
N ALA A 15 11.50 13.31 -0.70
CA ALA A 15 12.67 13.86 -1.37
C ALA A 15 12.73 13.34 -2.79
N SER A 16 13.13 14.17 -3.74
CA SER A 16 13.28 13.76 -5.14
C SER A 16 14.49 14.42 -5.78
N VAL A 17 15.14 13.68 -6.67
CA VAL A 17 16.28 14.14 -7.47
C VAL A 17 15.98 13.82 -8.93
N ASN A 18 16.18 14.80 -9.80
CA ASN A 18 16.08 14.67 -11.24
C ASN A 18 17.35 15.22 -11.86
N LEU A 19 18.03 14.42 -12.68
CA LEU A 19 19.27 14.78 -13.38
C LEU A 19 19.14 14.38 -14.84
N SER A 20 19.51 15.28 -15.75
CA SER A 20 19.45 15.05 -17.18
C SER A 20 20.70 15.57 -17.89
N PRO A 21 21.92 15.07 -17.54
CA PRO A 21 23.13 15.47 -18.21
C PRO A 21 23.22 14.90 -19.63
N SER A 22 23.88 15.65 -20.50
CA SER A 22 24.34 15.20 -21.83
C SER A 22 25.87 15.16 -21.80
N LEU A 23 26.44 14.05 -22.23
CA LEU A 23 27.86 13.75 -22.16
C LEU A 23 28.39 13.37 -23.54
N PHE A 24 29.72 13.45 -23.73
CA PHE A 24 30.42 13.08 -24.95
C PHE A 24 29.87 13.80 -26.22
N ASP A 25 29.84 15.11 -26.16
CA ASP A 25 29.33 15.98 -27.23
C ASP A 25 27.93 15.57 -27.69
N GLU A 26 27.01 15.40 -26.70
CA GLU A 26 25.61 14.99 -26.91
C GLU A 26 25.39 13.56 -27.40
N HIS A 27 26.42 12.71 -27.43
CA HIS A 27 26.26 11.32 -27.83
C HIS A 27 25.59 10.47 -26.74
N LEU A 28 25.76 10.81 -25.44
CA LEU A 28 25.11 10.10 -24.36
C LEU A 28 24.18 11.06 -23.60
N LYS A 29 22.88 10.81 -23.67
CA LYS A 29 21.89 11.46 -22.82
C LYS A 29 21.54 10.55 -21.67
N VAL A 30 21.56 11.09 -20.46
CA VAL A 30 21.21 10.37 -19.24
C VAL A 30 20.01 11.07 -18.62
N ASN A 31 18.94 10.34 -18.33
CA ASN A 31 17.84 10.82 -17.51
C ASN A 31 17.77 9.97 -16.26
N PHE A 32 18.04 10.56 -15.12
CA PHE A 32 17.97 9.91 -13.82
C PHE A 32 16.93 10.59 -12.96
N ASN A 33 15.96 9.81 -12.47
CA ASN A 33 14.94 10.25 -11.54
C ASN A 33 14.93 9.35 -10.32
N ALA A 34 14.96 9.91 -9.14
CA ALA A 34 14.78 9.15 -7.91
C ALA A 34 13.87 9.91 -6.95
N LYS A 35 12.97 9.18 -6.28
CA LYS A 35 12.03 9.72 -5.31
C LYS A 35 11.93 8.80 -4.11
N GLY A 36 12.28 9.33 -2.94
CA GLY A 36 12.10 8.67 -1.66
C GLY A 36 10.93 9.28 -0.89
N MET A 37 10.12 8.42 -0.28
CA MET A 37 8.99 8.82 0.56
C MET A 37 9.00 8.05 1.87
N TYR A 38 8.71 8.75 2.96
CA TYR A 38 8.42 8.17 4.26
C TYR A 38 7.10 8.73 4.77
N SER A 39 6.18 7.86 5.19
CA SER A 39 4.91 8.29 5.73
C SER A 39 4.55 7.57 7.02
N VAL A 40 3.84 8.29 7.87
CA VAL A 40 3.21 7.78 9.10
C VAL A 40 1.73 8.11 9.03
N THR A 41 0.91 7.09 9.19
CA THR A 41 -0.55 7.20 9.13
C THR A 41 -1.16 6.66 10.41
N SER A 42 -2.07 7.39 11.02
CA SER A 42 -2.96 6.89 12.05
C SER A 42 -4.34 6.70 11.42
N TYR A 43 -4.83 5.47 11.43
CA TYR A 43 -6.12 5.12 10.83
C TYR A 43 -7.21 5.19 11.89
N ALA A 44 -8.25 5.98 11.64
CA ALA A 44 -9.45 5.99 12.45
C ALA A 44 -10.42 4.90 11.99
N ASN A 45 -11.29 4.47 12.89
CA ASN A 45 -12.43 3.63 12.53
C ASN A 45 -13.46 4.47 11.76
N THR A 46 -13.57 4.26 10.46
CA THR A 46 -14.50 5.00 9.58
C THR A 46 -15.97 4.65 9.83
N ASP A 47 -16.25 3.47 10.38
CA ASP A 47 -17.62 3.03 10.69
C ASP A 47 -18.25 3.89 11.80
N ALA A 48 -17.43 4.59 12.58
CA ALA A 48 -17.88 5.58 13.56
C ALA A 48 -18.73 6.71 12.94
N ILE A 49 -18.54 7.01 11.63
CA ILE A 49 -19.36 8.02 10.92
C ILE A 49 -20.81 7.51 10.78
N GLY A 50 -20.97 6.28 10.32
CA GLY A 50 -22.27 5.62 10.21
C GLY A 50 -22.94 5.47 11.58
N ALA A 51 -22.16 5.04 12.57
CA ALA A 51 -22.64 4.93 13.95
C ALA A 51 -23.12 6.28 14.51
N ALA A 52 -22.40 7.37 14.25
CA ALA A 52 -22.78 8.71 14.71
C ALA A 52 -24.10 9.21 14.11
N THR A 53 -24.42 8.78 12.89
CA THR A 53 -25.71 9.16 12.25
C THR A 53 -26.89 8.31 12.70
N SER A 54 -26.64 7.11 13.24
CA SER A 54 -27.66 6.14 13.64
C SER A 54 -27.82 6.05 15.17
N MET A 55 -26.89 6.64 15.93
CA MET A 55 -26.94 6.63 17.40
C MET A 55 -28.12 7.45 17.90
N ASP A 56 -28.82 6.93 18.88
CA ASP A 56 -29.90 7.65 19.57
C ASP A 56 -29.34 8.93 20.25
N PRO A 57 -29.77 10.13 19.82
CA PRO A 57 -29.24 11.39 20.34
C PRO A 57 -29.62 11.66 21.81
N THR A 58 -30.51 10.87 22.38
CA THR A 58 -30.90 10.98 23.83
C THR A 58 -29.91 10.28 24.75
N LYS A 59 -29.00 9.45 24.19
CA LYS A 59 -28.04 8.68 24.96
C LYS A 59 -26.74 9.47 25.17
N PRO A 60 -26.16 9.39 26.38
CA PRO A 60 -24.89 10.07 26.66
C PRO A 60 -23.72 9.37 25.97
N VAL A 61 -22.61 10.08 25.78
CA VAL A 61 -21.35 9.47 25.28
C VAL A 61 -20.75 8.54 26.33
N TYR A 62 -20.82 8.90 27.59
CA TYR A 62 -20.25 8.12 28.70
C TYR A 62 -21.37 7.57 29.59
N GLY A 63 -21.20 6.32 30.03
CA GLY A 63 -22.21 5.64 30.85
C GLY A 63 -22.31 6.17 32.30
N GLY A 64 -21.20 6.71 32.83
CA GLY A 64 -21.14 7.37 34.10
C GLY A 64 -21.38 6.47 35.33
N THR A 65 -21.24 5.16 35.18
CA THR A 65 -21.37 4.18 36.29
C THR A 65 -20.25 3.13 36.18
N GLU A 66 -19.94 2.51 37.34
CA GLU A 66 -18.95 1.42 37.41
C GLU A 66 -19.25 0.27 36.42
N PHE A 67 -20.51 0.04 36.13
CA PHE A 67 -20.94 -0.96 35.16
C PHE A 67 -20.36 -0.69 33.77
N TYR A 68 -20.49 0.54 33.27
CA TYR A 68 -19.95 0.91 31.96
C TYR A 68 -18.43 0.99 31.98
N ASP A 69 -17.81 1.39 33.08
CA ASP A 69 -16.35 1.42 33.22
C ASP A 69 -15.75 0.01 33.09
N LYS A 70 -16.35 -0.96 33.77
CA LYS A 70 -15.88 -2.35 33.74
C LYS A 70 -16.14 -3.07 32.44
N ASN A 71 -17.29 -2.84 31.80
CA ASN A 71 -17.73 -3.64 30.65
C ASN A 71 -17.53 -2.95 29.34
N PHE A 72 -17.48 -1.62 29.26
CA PHE A 72 -17.42 -0.86 28.01
C PHE A 72 -16.37 0.26 28.00
N GLY A 73 -15.42 0.23 28.94
CA GLY A 73 -14.36 1.26 29.01
C GLY A 73 -14.88 2.67 29.29
N GLY A 74 -16.01 2.78 29.97
CA GLY A 74 -16.64 4.04 30.35
C GLY A 74 -17.63 4.60 29.31
N TYR A 75 -17.68 4.03 28.10
CA TYR A 75 -18.62 4.46 27.06
C TYR A 75 -20.00 3.88 27.28
N TRP A 76 -21.02 4.68 26.96
CA TRP A 76 -22.39 4.20 26.99
C TRP A 76 -22.63 3.26 25.80
N GLU A 77 -23.09 2.04 26.08
CA GLU A 77 -23.42 1.03 25.09
C GLU A 77 -24.76 0.38 25.41
N TRP A 78 -25.34 -0.34 24.47
CA TRP A 78 -26.52 -1.13 24.65
C TRP A 78 -26.14 -2.54 25.14
N PRO A 79 -26.25 -2.81 26.47
CA PRO A 79 -25.98 -4.15 26.97
C PRO A 79 -27.15 -5.07 26.70
N GLU A 80 -26.85 -6.32 26.40
CA GLU A 80 -27.82 -7.39 26.39
C GLU A 80 -27.57 -8.27 27.60
N ALA A 81 -28.59 -8.45 28.44
CA ALA A 81 -28.52 -9.35 29.58
C ALA A 81 -28.40 -10.79 29.08
N VAL A 82 -27.34 -11.48 29.44
CA VAL A 82 -27.14 -12.89 29.16
C VAL A 82 -27.31 -13.66 30.48
N ASP A 83 -27.88 -14.86 30.37
CA ASP A 83 -27.92 -15.75 31.52
C ASP A 83 -26.46 -16.09 31.90
N TRP A 84 -26.09 -15.73 33.16
CA TRP A 84 -24.75 -15.91 33.73
C TRP A 84 -24.19 -17.32 33.58
N LYS A 85 -25.02 -18.33 33.35
CA LYS A 85 -24.62 -19.71 33.18
C LYS A 85 -23.98 -20.00 31.84
N ASP A 86 -24.20 -19.14 30.85
CA ASP A 86 -23.76 -19.32 29.47
C ASP A 86 -22.72 -18.27 29.01
N SER A 87 -22.37 -17.31 29.88
CA SER A 87 -21.45 -16.24 29.58
C SER A 87 -20.45 -16.00 30.72
N GLU A 88 -19.19 -16.10 30.44
CA GLU A 88 -18.09 -15.76 31.34
C GLU A 88 -18.13 -14.27 31.79
N TRP A 89 -19.07 -13.45 31.24
CA TRP A 89 -19.09 -12.01 31.36
C TRP A 89 -20.31 -11.39 31.99
N GLY A 90 -21.40 -12.14 32.10
CA GLY A 90 -22.66 -11.64 32.58
C GLY A 90 -23.41 -10.64 31.68
N TYR A 91 -22.76 -10.09 30.65
CA TYR A 91 -23.36 -9.18 29.66
C TYR A 91 -22.74 -9.35 28.30
N ASN A 92 -23.57 -9.46 27.27
CA ASN A 92 -23.16 -9.36 25.88
C ASN A 92 -23.45 -7.96 25.34
N ILE A 93 -22.73 -7.60 24.29
CA ILE A 93 -23.07 -6.44 23.49
C ILE A 93 -24.29 -6.79 22.64
N ASN A 94 -25.27 -5.89 22.61
CA ASN A 94 -26.36 -6.00 21.66
C ASN A 94 -25.82 -5.66 20.25
N THR A 95 -25.53 -6.70 19.47
CA THR A 95 -24.97 -6.56 18.11
C THR A 95 -25.93 -5.95 17.09
N LEU A 96 -27.23 -5.84 17.43
CA LEU A 96 -28.25 -5.19 16.60
C LEU A 96 -28.34 -3.69 16.88
N ALA A 97 -27.80 -3.22 17.97
CA ALA A 97 -27.81 -1.81 18.35
C ALA A 97 -26.59 -1.07 17.75
N THR A 98 -26.76 0.23 17.55
CA THR A 98 -25.67 1.09 17.11
C THR A 98 -24.65 1.26 18.21
N ALA A 99 -23.39 0.98 17.92
CA ALA A 99 -22.26 1.17 18.82
C ALA A 99 -21.97 2.65 19.09
N ASN A 100 -21.40 2.95 20.25
CA ASN A 100 -20.98 4.31 20.58
C ASN A 100 -19.85 4.79 19.67
N PRO A 101 -20.05 5.80 18.80
CA PRO A 101 -19.06 6.23 17.82
C PRO A 101 -17.77 6.77 18.45
N VAL A 102 -17.81 7.33 19.65
CA VAL A 102 -16.63 7.82 20.36
C VAL A 102 -15.84 6.65 20.94
N GLY A 103 -16.54 5.64 21.47
CA GLY A 103 -15.93 4.38 21.90
C GLY A 103 -15.23 3.68 20.73
N MET A 104 -15.89 3.59 19.57
CA MET A 104 -15.30 3.02 18.34
C MET A 104 -14.00 3.70 17.90
N LEU A 105 -13.87 5.01 18.10
CA LEU A 105 -12.66 5.76 17.76
C LEU A 105 -11.53 5.56 18.79
N ASN A 106 -11.86 5.54 20.08
CA ASN A 106 -10.85 5.60 21.12
C ASN A 106 -10.38 4.21 21.61
N ASN A 107 -11.19 3.17 21.42
CA ASN A 107 -10.86 1.81 21.84
C ASN A 107 -9.90 1.09 20.89
N ARG A 108 -9.51 1.72 19.79
CA ARG A 108 -8.55 1.16 18.84
C ARG A 108 -7.47 2.16 18.42
N SER A 109 -6.30 1.60 18.15
CA SER A 109 -5.17 2.31 17.57
C SER A 109 -4.62 1.48 16.40
N ASP A 110 -4.61 2.04 15.20
CA ASP A 110 -3.99 1.46 14.01
C ASP A 110 -3.01 2.48 13.44
N LYS A 111 -1.70 2.17 13.50
CA LYS A 111 -0.63 3.08 13.08
C LYS A 111 0.26 2.40 12.06
N GLY A 112 0.24 2.91 10.85
CA GLY A 112 1.09 2.46 9.74
C GLY A 112 2.28 3.37 9.51
N LYS A 113 3.41 2.76 9.14
CA LYS A 113 4.60 3.42 8.62
C LYS A 113 4.91 2.83 7.27
N SER A 114 5.20 3.66 6.29
CA SER A 114 5.57 3.22 4.94
C SER A 114 6.80 3.95 4.44
N LYS A 115 7.67 3.21 3.78
CA LYS A 115 8.86 3.70 3.07
C LYS A 115 8.72 3.29 1.62
N VAL A 116 8.94 4.23 0.71
CA VAL A 116 8.87 3.98 -0.73
C VAL A 116 10.09 4.61 -1.37
N LEU A 117 10.76 3.86 -2.23
CA LEU A 117 11.82 4.34 -3.09
C LEU A 117 11.47 3.98 -4.53
N MET A 118 11.29 4.99 -5.36
CA MET A 118 11.08 4.86 -6.78
C MET A 118 12.27 5.46 -7.52
N GLY A 119 12.70 4.83 -8.57
CA GLY A 119 13.80 5.34 -9.39
C GLY A 119 13.72 4.83 -10.81
N ASN A 120 14.29 5.65 -11.70
CA ASN A 120 14.40 5.34 -13.10
C ASN A 120 15.71 5.94 -13.61
N ILE A 121 16.42 5.16 -14.41
CA ILE A 121 17.58 5.61 -15.19
C ILE A 121 17.38 5.26 -16.64
N GLU A 122 17.44 6.25 -17.50
CA GLU A 122 17.35 6.12 -18.94
C GLU A 122 18.65 6.62 -19.57
N LEU A 123 19.20 5.81 -20.44
CA LEU A 123 20.41 6.09 -21.22
C LEU A 123 20.06 6.03 -22.69
N ASP A 124 20.37 7.07 -23.43
CA ASP A 124 20.27 7.15 -24.88
C ASP A 124 21.67 7.44 -25.43
N TYR A 125 22.24 6.50 -26.16
CA TYR A 125 23.56 6.59 -26.71
C TYR A 125 23.56 6.52 -28.23
N LYS A 126 23.96 7.63 -28.85
CA LYS A 126 24.27 7.67 -30.30
C LYS A 126 25.67 7.10 -30.56
N ILE A 127 25.77 6.11 -31.39
CA ILE A 127 27.08 5.47 -31.66
C ILE A 127 28.00 6.42 -32.44
N HIS A 128 29.17 6.69 -31.88
CA HIS A 128 30.18 7.53 -32.54
C HIS A 128 30.57 6.98 -33.91
N GLY A 129 30.50 7.82 -34.93
CA GLY A 129 30.80 7.43 -36.32
C GLY A 129 29.71 6.63 -37.03
N PHE A 130 28.63 6.28 -36.33
CA PHE A 130 27.43 5.66 -36.86
C PHE A 130 26.19 6.20 -36.16
N GLU A 131 25.97 7.48 -36.30
CA GLU A 131 25.00 8.24 -35.51
C GLU A 131 23.54 7.95 -35.87
N ASP A 132 23.29 7.26 -36.96
CA ASP A 132 21.98 6.75 -37.32
C ASP A 132 21.50 5.63 -36.38
N LEU A 133 22.41 5.03 -35.58
CA LEU A 133 22.10 3.96 -34.63
C LEU A 133 22.16 4.47 -33.19
N HIS A 134 21.04 4.32 -32.50
CA HIS A 134 20.87 4.65 -31.10
C HIS A 134 20.70 3.38 -30.26
N LEU A 135 21.33 3.36 -29.11
CA LEU A 135 21.12 2.34 -28.07
C LEU A 135 20.40 2.96 -26.88
N HIS A 136 19.25 2.40 -26.55
CA HIS A 136 18.45 2.84 -25.40
C HIS A 136 18.46 1.79 -24.30
N VAL A 137 18.71 2.22 -23.08
CA VAL A 137 18.58 1.38 -21.89
C VAL A 137 17.78 2.15 -20.85
N ASN A 138 16.71 1.54 -20.37
CA ASN A 138 15.89 2.11 -19.31
C ASN A 138 15.74 1.07 -18.18
N GLY A 139 16.27 1.40 -17.01
CA GLY A 139 16.10 0.63 -15.78
C GLY A 139 15.19 1.35 -14.81
N GLY A 140 14.19 0.65 -14.30
CA GLY A 140 13.26 1.18 -13.32
C GLY A 140 13.19 0.33 -12.06
N MET A 141 12.96 0.98 -10.92
CA MET A 141 12.68 0.31 -9.66
C MET A 141 11.58 1.01 -8.88
N ASP A 142 10.74 0.21 -8.23
CA ASP A 142 9.75 0.65 -7.26
C ASP A 142 9.79 -0.31 -6.07
N VAL A 143 10.32 0.17 -4.96
CA VAL A 143 10.49 -0.58 -3.72
C VAL A 143 9.66 0.07 -2.63
N ALA A 144 8.76 -0.70 -2.05
CA ALA A 144 7.92 -0.22 -0.95
C ALA A 144 7.96 -1.21 0.21
N SER A 145 8.08 -0.69 1.43
CA SER A 145 8.01 -1.45 2.66
C SER A 145 7.06 -0.74 3.63
N GLY A 146 6.07 -1.46 4.12
CA GLY A 146 5.07 -0.95 5.05
C GLY A 146 4.89 -1.85 6.25
N LYS A 147 4.71 -1.25 7.43
CA LYS A 147 4.33 -1.95 8.66
C LYS A 147 3.22 -1.18 9.36
N SER A 148 2.13 -1.85 9.69
CA SER A 148 1.07 -1.33 10.53
C SER A 148 1.02 -2.11 11.85
N ASN A 149 0.90 -1.39 12.97
CA ASN A 149 0.69 -1.97 14.27
C ASN A 149 -0.73 -1.65 14.74
N LYS A 150 -1.45 -2.69 15.15
CA LYS A 150 -2.82 -2.61 15.63
C LYS A 150 -2.87 -2.91 17.10
N ASN A 151 -3.61 -2.09 17.84
CA ASN A 151 -3.89 -2.30 19.24
C ASN A 151 -5.35 -1.91 19.49
N TYR A 152 -6.21 -2.90 19.58
CA TYR A 152 -7.62 -2.76 19.89
C TYR A 152 -7.82 -3.31 21.30
N ASN A 153 -8.26 -2.45 22.20
CA ASN A 153 -8.44 -2.89 23.58
C ASN A 153 -9.68 -3.80 23.68
N ARG A 154 -9.88 -4.43 24.84
CA ARG A 154 -10.97 -5.37 25.07
C ARG A 154 -12.38 -4.77 24.99
N PHE A 155 -12.50 -3.45 24.96
CA PHE A 155 -13.76 -2.71 24.82
C PHE A 155 -14.04 -2.29 23.36
N ASP A 156 -13.16 -2.62 22.43
CA ASP A 156 -13.45 -2.50 21.00
C ASP A 156 -14.51 -3.53 20.62
N LEU A 157 -15.66 -3.09 20.12
CA LEU A 157 -16.83 -3.96 19.96
C LEU A 157 -16.61 -5.07 18.91
N ASP A 158 -15.76 -4.86 17.92
CA ASP A 158 -15.42 -5.91 16.94
C ASP A 158 -14.46 -6.96 17.51
N ASN A 159 -13.77 -6.64 18.61
CA ASN A 159 -12.79 -7.50 19.27
C ASN A 159 -13.07 -7.58 20.78
N TYR A 160 -14.34 -7.47 21.13
CA TYR A 160 -14.77 -7.39 22.51
C TYR A 160 -14.28 -8.58 23.33
N TYR A 161 -13.96 -8.33 24.61
CA TYR A 161 -13.39 -9.26 25.58
C TYR A 161 -11.89 -9.51 25.43
N TYR A 162 -11.45 -10.02 24.34
CA TYR A 162 -10.07 -10.40 24.15
C TYR A 162 -9.20 -9.24 23.65
N GLY A 163 -9.83 -8.22 23.06
CA GLY A 163 -9.11 -7.22 22.31
C GLY A 163 -8.40 -7.84 21.09
N ARG A 164 -7.57 -7.06 20.42
CA ARG A 164 -6.73 -7.56 19.32
C ARG A 164 -5.45 -6.75 19.22
N VAL A 165 -4.33 -7.42 19.37
CA VAL A 165 -3.00 -6.81 19.25
C VAL A 165 -2.24 -7.50 18.14
N GLY A 166 -1.41 -6.76 17.41
CA GLY A 166 -0.57 -7.34 16.40
C GLY A 166 -0.07 -6.35 15.35
N TRP A 167 0.40 -6.90 14.25
CA TRP A 167 0.98 -6.14 13.17
C TRP A 167 0.73 -6.81 11.82
N ASN A 168 0.85 -6.03 10.77
CA ASN A 168 0.99 -6.53 9.41
C ASN A 168 2.12 -5.79 8.69
N THR A 169 2.81 -6.51 7.81
CA THR A 169 3.82 -5.98 6.91
C THR A 169 3.45 -6.23 5.46
N GLN A 170 3.88 -5.35 4.60
CA GLN A 170 3.85 -5.56 3.17
C GLN A 170 5.12 -4.99 2.55
N ASP A 171 5.85 -5.87 1.86
CA ASP A 171 7.03 -5.52 1.09
C ASP A 171 6.78 -5.79 -0.39
N THR A 172 7.19 -4.84 -1.22
CA THR A 172 6.99 -4.89 -2.68
C THR A 172 8.28 -4.45 -3.37
N TYR A 173 8.72 -5.24 -4.35
CA TYR A 173 9.89 -4.95 -5.18
C TYR A 173 9.49 -5.14 -6.64
N ASN A 174 9.41 -4.05 -7.38
CA ASN A 174 9.16 -4.08 -8.80
C ASN A 174 10.40 -3.54 -9.50
N LEU A 175 10.98 -4.35 -10.37
CA LEU A 175 12.14 -4.00 -11.16
C LEU A 175 11.78 -4.12 -12.65
N SER A 176 12.30 -3.20 -13.44
CA SER A 176 12.13 -3.25 -14.90
C SER A 176 13.42 -2.90 -15.61
N LEU A 177 13.67 -3.57 -16.72
CA LEU A 177 14.75 -3.29 -17.65
C LEU A 177 14.20 -3.35 -19.05
N ASN A 178 14.36 -2.27 -19.80
CA ASN A 178 14.01 -2.17 -21.21
C ASN A 178 15.25 -1.74 -21.98
N MET A 179 15.63 -2.50 -22.99
CA MET A 179 16.78 -2.22 -23.83
C MET A 179 16.39 -2.38 -25.29
N TYR A 180 16.73 -1.41 -26.13
CA TYR A 180 16.53 -1.53 -27.56
C TYR A 180 17.58 -0.78 -28.37
N ALA A 181 17.82 -1.26 -29.58
CA ALA A 181 18.58 -0.57 -30.60
C ALA A 181 17.60 0.02 -31.61
N GLN A 182 17.78 1.26 -31.97
CA GLN A 182 16.98 1.97 -32.97
C GLN A 182 17.88 2.52 -34.08
N TYR A 183 17.58 2.16 -35.31
CA TYR A 183 18.25 2.66 -36.49
C TYR A 183 17.31 3.57 -37.27
N MET A 184 17.73 4.82 -37.47
CA MET A 184 16.99 5.83 -38.20
C MET A 184 17.81 6.33 -39.38
N LYS A 185 17.25 6.25 -40.59
CA LYS A 185 17.97 6.67 -41.79
C LYS A 185 17.06 7.28 -42.84
N ASP A 186 17.49 8.42 -43.37
CA ASP A 186 16.91 9.05 -44.53
C ASP A 186 17.70 8.67 -45.78
N PHE A 187 17.04 8.07 -46.77
CA PHE A 187 17.62 7.81 -48.07
C PHE A 187 17.06 8.82 -49.08
N GLY A 188 17.82 9.90 -49.29
CA GLY A 188 17.38 11.04 -50.08
C GLY A 188 16.23 11.80 -49.38
N LYS A 189 15.35 12.40 -50.17
CA LYS A 189 14.20 13.18 -49.66
C LYS A 189 12.89 12.38 -49.66
N ALA A 190 12.93 11.15 -50.11
CA ALA A 190 11.74 10.37 -50.37
C ALA A 190 11.50 9.23 -49.37
N HIS A 191 12.55 8.74 -48.73
CA HIS A 191 12.50 7.52 -47.95
C HIS A 191 13.01 7.78 -46.53
N HIS A 192 12.19 7.55 -45.55
CA HIS A 192 12.57 7.58 -44.15
C HIS A 192 12.33 6.21 -43.53
N PHE A 193 13.37 5.63 -42.91
CA PHE A 193 13.32 4.37 -42.18
C PHE A 193 13.60 4.60 -40.72
N ASP A 194 12.79 3.98 -39.87
CA ASP A 194 12.96 3.90 -38.42
C ASP A 194 12.67 2.46 -37.98
N ILE A 195 13.71 1.74 -37.60
CA ILE A 195 13.63 0.32 -37.20
C ILE A 195 14.18 0.19 -35.79
N MET A 196 13.43 -0.47 -34.94
CA MET A 196 13.88 -0.77 -33.60
C MET A 196 13.63 -2.24 -33.22
N ALA A 197 14.54 -2.80 -32.43
CA ALA A 197 14.39 -4.11 -31.82
C ALA A 197 14.92 -4.09 -30.41
N GLY A 198 14.24 -4.76 -29.52
CA GLY A 198 14.58 -4.69 -28.11
C GLY A 198 14.09 -5.86 -27.29
N TYR A 199 14.48 -5.75 -26.02
CA TYR A 199 14.23 -6.70 -24.96
C TYR A 199 13.66 -5.97 -23.76
N GLU A 200 12.66 -6.56 -23.12
CA GLU A 200 12.07 -6.08 -21.90
C GLU A 200 12.05 -7.20 -20.86
N TRP A 201 12.46 -6.86 -19.64
CA TRP A 201 12.40 -7.73 -18.48
C TRP A 201 11.72 -6.98 -17.34
N GLN A 202 10.80 -7.65 -16.65
CA GLN A 202 10.15 -7.13 -15.46
C GLN A 202 10.12 -8.21 -14.39
N HIS A 203 10.31 -7.79 -13.15
CA HIS A 203 10.22 -8.62 -11.97
C HIS A 203 9.30 -7.95 -10.96
N PHE A 204 8.27 -8.67 -10.56
CA PHE A 204 7.31 -8.25 -9.54
C PHE A 204 7.40 -9.19 -8.35
N HIS A 205 7.62 -8.63 -7.19
CA HIS A 205 7.65 -9.36 -5.94
C HIS A 205 6.77 -8.64 -4.93
N LYS A 206 5.88 -9.39 -4.27
CA LYS A 206 5.07 -8.92 -3.16
C LYS A 206 5.07 -9.95 -2.06
N GLU A 207 5.39 -9.51 -0.86
CA GLU A 207 5.33 -10.30 0.35
C GLU A 207 4.45 -9.58 1.37
N THR A 208 3.52 -10.31 1.98
CA THR A 208 2.68 -9.82 3.08
C THR A 208 2.74 -10.80 4.22
N ASP A 209 2.84 -10.27 5.43
CA ASP A 209 2.79 -11.07 6.64
C ASP A 209 2.01 -10.32 7.71
N TYR A 210 1.35 -11.06 8.60
CA TYR A 210 0.65 -10.47 9.72
C TYR A 210 0.65 -11.41 10.93
N TYR A 211 0.58 -10.81 12.10
CA TYR A 211 0.41 -11.55 13.34
C TYR A 211 -0.56 -10.81 14.24
N TYR A 212 -1.62 -11.47 14.65
CA TYR A 212 -2.64 -10.94 15.55
C TYR A 212 -3.00 -11.95 16.61
N TYR A 213 -3.31 -11.46 17.79
CA TYR A 213 -3.81 -12.26 18.89
C TYR A 213 -4.71 -11.41 19.80
N GLY A 214 -5.62 -12.07 20.51
CA GLY A 214 -6.32 -11.53 21.66
C GLY A 214 -5.63 -11.93 22.95
N THR A 215 -6.09 -11.41 24.07
CA THR A 215 -5.59 -11.77 25.38
C THR A 215 -6.77 -11.96 26.34
N TYR A 216 -6.78 -13.05 27.07
CA TYR A 216 -7.77 -13.24 28.12
C TYR A 216 -7.64 -12.14 29.17
N PRO A 217 -8.74 -11.48 29.58
CA PRO A 217 -8.66 -10.44 30.59
C PRO A 217 -8.33 -11.02 31.97
N ASP A 218 -7.78 -10.17 32.85
CA ASP A 218 -7.41 -10.55 34.22
C ASP A 218 -8.62 -11.02 35.07
N THR A 219 -9.83 -10.72 34.61
CA THR A 219 -11.07 -11.17 35.24
C THR A 219 -11.41 -12.62 34.93
N ASN A 220 -10.79 -13.21 33.90
CA ASN A 220 -10.91 -14.66 33.65
C ASN A 220 -9.96 -15.41 34.59
N LEU A 221 -10.51 -16.11 35.59
CA LEU A 221 -9.72 -16.77 36.65
C LEU A 221 -8.94 -18.00 36.17
N GLU A 222 -9.33 -18.58 35.02
CA GLU A 222 -8.72 -19.78 34.49
C GLU A 222 -7.58 -19.46 33.53
N HIS A 223 -7.72 -18.42 32.70
CA HIS A 223 -6.82 -18.12 31.60
C HIS A 223 -6.24 -16.69 31.64
N ALA A 224 -6.37 -15.98 32.76
CA ALA A 224 -5.98 -14.58 32.88
C ALA A 224 -4.61 -14.27 32.27
N GLY A 225 -4.56 -13.35 31.28
CA GLY A 225 -3.34 -12.93 30.60
C GLY A 225 -2.82 -13.89 29.53
N GLU A 226 -3.45 -15.05 29.32
CA GLU A 226 -3.07 -15.96 28.23
C GLU A 226 -3.45 -15.41 26.85
N ILE A 227 -2.68 -15.82 25.86
CA ILE A 227 -2.94 -15.46 24.46
C ILE A 227 -4.15 -16.25 23.96
N TYR A 228 -5.05 -15.53 23.31
CA TYR A 228 -6.24 -16.09 22.67
C TYR A 228 -6.12 -15.99 21.16
N ASN A 229 -6.34 -17.14 20.48
CA ASN A 229 -6.47 -17.26 19.04
C ASN A 229 -5.37 -16.51 18.23
N PRO A 230 -4.08 -16.87 18.41
CA PRO A 230 -3.01 -16.29 17.61
C PRO A 230 -3.17 -16.67 16.14
N SER A 231 -2.85 -15.75 15.24
CA SER A 231 -2.86 -16.05 13.80
C SER A 231 -1.72 -16.98 13.42
N GLU A 232 -1.98 -17.93 12.52
CA GLU A 232 -1.02 -18.92 12.01
C GLU A 232 -0.93 -18.85 10.48
N ASN A 233 0.23 -19.24 9.92
CA ASN A 233 0.48 -19.35 8.47
C ASN A 233 0.11 -18.07 7.69
N THR A 234 0.63 -16.96 8.15
CA THR A 234 0.23 -15.62 7.69
C THR A 234 1.08 -15.07 6.57
N LEU A 235 2.24 -15.70 6.30
CA LEU A 235 3.14 -15.28 5.24
C LEU A 235 2.57 -15.65 3.87
N TYR A 236 2.35 -14.64 3.03
CA TYR A 236 1.96 -14.79 1.64
C TYR A 236 2.95 -14.08 0.74
N LYS A 237 3.48 -14.82 -0.24
CA LYS A 237 4.48 -14.34 -1.18
C LYS A 237 4.02 -14.61 -2.61
N THR A 238 4.14 -13.60 -3.47
CA THR A 238 3.96 -13.72 -4.92
C THR A 238 5.19 -13.20 -5.64
N GLU A 239 5.58 -13.89 -6.70
CA GLU A 239 6.72 -13.53 -7.51
C GLU A 239 6.41 -13.82 -8.98
N ASN A 240 6.58 -12.83 -9.86
CA ASN A 240 6.30 -12.94 -11.27
C ASN A 240 7.43 -12.31 -12.07
N TYR A 241 7.79 -12.96 -13.17
CA TYR A 241 8.75 -12.49 -14.15
C TYR A 241 8.07 -12.38 -15.50
N LEU A 242 8.31 -11.28 -16.19
CA LEU A 242 7.92 -11.09 -17.58
C LEU A 242 9.16 -10.82 -18.40
N VAL A 243 9.24 -11.50 -19.52
CA VAL A 243 10.28 -11.30 -20.54
C VAL A 243 9.60 -11.13 -21.87
N SER A 244 9.97 -10.10 -22.63
CA SER A 244 9.42 -9.84 -23.96
C SER A 244 10.53 -9.43 -24.92
N PHE A 245 10.40 -9.88 -26.16
CA PHE A 245 11.15 -9.36 -27.28
C PHE A 245 10.21 -8.56 -28.17
N PHE A 246 10.67 -7.44 -28.68
CA PHE A 246 9.84 -6.61 -29.53
C PHE A 246 10.64 -6.03 -30.69
N GLY A 247 9.93 -5.76 -31.78
CA GLY A 247 10.46 -5.05 -32.92
C GLY A 247 9.40 -4.17 -33.55
N ARG A 248 9.85 -3.04 -34.07
CA ARG A 248 9.01 -2.11 -34.84
C ARG A 248 9.77 -1.59 -36.06
N MET A 249 9.08 -1.49 -37.14
CA MET A 249 9.56 -0.83 -38.35
C MET A 249 8.54 0.21 -38.79
N ASN A 250 9.00 1.43 -38.96
CA ASN A 250 8.25 2.52 -39.55
C ASN A 250 8.96 2.89 -40.88
N TYR A 251 8.20 2.96 -41.95
CA TYR A 251 8.68 3.42 -43.24
C TYR A 251 7.78 4.53 -43.77
N SER A 252 8.37 5.65 -44.15
CA SER A 252 7.65 6.76 -44.79
C SER A 252 8.18 6.97 -46.20
N LEU A 253 7.29 7.05 -47.15
CA LEU A 253 7.58 7.35 -48.55
C LEU A 253 6.97 8.69 -48.92
N LEU A 254 7.83 9.65 -49.34
CA LEU A 254 7.45 11.00 -49.81
C LEU A 254 6.61 11.77 -48.77
N ASP A 255 6.71 11.45 -47.47
CA ASP A 255 5.87 11.99 -46.38
C ASP A 255 4.34 11.85 -46.60
N ARG A 256 3.97 10.92 -47.49
CA ARG A 256 2.55 10.67 -47.86
C ARG A 256 2.08 9.26 -47.52
N TYR A 257 2.99 8.29 -47.61
CA TYR A 257 2.66 6.88 -47.38
C TYR A 257 3.45 6.41 -46.16
N LEU A 258 2.74 6.00 -45.11
CA LEU A 258 3.29 5.49 -43.87
C LEU A 258 2.95 3.99 -43.75
N LEU A 259 3.97 3.19 -43.54
CA LEU A 259 3.84 1.77 -43.20
C LEU A 259 4.44 1.53 -41.83
N THR A 260 3.65 0.96 -40.90
CA THR A 260 4.13 0.56 -39.58
C THR A 260 3.92 -0.94 -39.41
N PHE A 261 4.95 -1.63 -39.00
CA PHE A 261 4.91 -3.04 -38.58
C PHE A 261 5.44 -3.16 -37.15
N THR A 262 4.71 -3.87 -36.29
CA THR A 262 5.12 -4.11 -34.91
C THR A 262 4.93 -5.59 -34.60
N LEU A 263 5.94 -6.18 -33.96
CA LEU A 263 5.91 -7.53 -33.43
C LEU A 263 6.32 -7.50 -31.97
N ARG A 264 5.64 -8.26 -31.15
CA ARG A 264 6.00 -8.48 -29.75
C ARG A 264 5.65 -9.92 -29.37
N ASP A 265 6.59 -10.55 -28.67
CA ASP A 265 6.44 -11.86 -28.05
C ASP A 265 6.60 -11.74 -26.55
#